data_fb537186ee63fc2137f117d051e3acda
#
_entry.id   fb537186ee63fc2137f117d051e3acda
#
_cell.length_a   1.000
_cell.length_b   1.000
_cell.length_c   1.000
_cell.angle_alpha   90.00
_cell.angle_beta   90.00
_cell.angle_gamma   90.00
#
_symmetry.space_group_name_H-M   'P 1'
#
loop_
_entity.id
_entity.type
_entity.pdbx_description
1 polymer ?
#
loop_
_entity_poly.entity_id
_entity_poly.type
_entity_poly.pdbx_seq_one_letter_code
_entity_poly.pdbx_strand_id
1 'polypeptide(L)'
;MPDIKIFLASSEELEKERDQFSGILLTLSNLYRSKGYYFDLVKWEYLDSSMGNDRKQDEYNRELKSCEIVFAVFWHKFGDYTNEEFQIALKGLREECLPNLVVVMFKNSSDPIEDNLAEFKESLKPEEGLKILEFNTEEEFSSQARSMIDSYIESL
;
A
#
# COMPACT_ATOMS: atom_id res chain seq x y z
N MET A 1 22.07 7.70 4.03
CA MET A 1 20.72 8.26 4.17
C MET A 1 19.71 7.20 3.82
N PRO A 2 18.80 6.92 4.70
CA PRO A 2 17.85 5.84 4.43
C PRO A 2 16.84 6.22 3.37
N ASP A 3 16.75 5.40 2.34
CA ASP A 3 15.65 5.45 1.41
C ASP A 3 14.50 4.64 2.02
N ILE A 4 13.32 5.23 2.06
CA ILE A 4 12.14 4.54 2.56
C ILE A 4 11.36 4.06 1.35
N LYS A 5 11.38 2.76 1.12
CA LYS A 5 10.64 2.14 0.03
C LYS A 5 9.22 1.86 0.47
N ILE A 6 8.28 2.29 -0.34
CA ILE A 6 6.85 2.12 -0.08
C ILE A 6 6.24 1.38 -1.26
N PHE A 7 5.51 0.32 -0.96
CA PHE A 7 4.81 -0.45 -1.98
C PHE A 7 3.32 -0.10 -1.94
N LEU A 8 2.74 0.13 -3.12
CA LEU A 8 1.31 0.39 -3.25
C LEU A 8 0.68 -0.75 -4.04
N ALA A 9 -0.12 -1.55 -3.35
CA ALA A 9 -0.92 -2.62 -3.94
C ALA A 9 -2.36 -2.13 -4.10
N SER A 10 -2.88 -2.14 -5.31
CA SER A 10 -4.26 -1.72 -5.57
C SER A 10 -4.78 -2.33 -6.85
N SER A 11 -6.11 -2.47 -6.96
CA SER A 11 -6.75 -2.92 -8.19
C SER A 11 -6.75 -1.79 -9.22
N GLU A 12 -6.96 -2.16 -10.49
CA GLU A 12 -6.99 -1.20 -11.60
C GLU A 12 -8.05 -0.11 -11.45
N GLU A 13 -9.14 -0.42 -10.75
CA GLU A 13 -10.24 0.53 -10.52
C GLU A 13 -9.82 1.74 -9.67
N LEU A 14 -8.66 1.71 -9.04
CA LEU A 14 -8.14 2.73 -8.15
C LEU A 14 -7.04 3.59 -8.78
N GLU A 15 -7.08 3.79 -10.08
CA GLU A 15 -6.08 4.58 -10.81
C GLU A 15 -5.91 5.99 -10.25
N LYS A 16 -7.01 6.65 -9.90
CA LYS A 16 -6.96 8.00 -9.34
C LYS A 16 -6.20 8.04 -8.02
N GLU A 17 -6.47 7.07 -7.15
CA GLU A 17 -5.80 6.97 -5.86
C GLU A 17 -4.31 6.66 -6.04
N ARG A 18 -3.96 5.84 -7.04
CA ARG A 18 -2.55 5.57 -7.34
C ARG A 18 -1.81 6.82 -7.78
N ASP A 19 -2.42 7.62 -8.67
CA ASP A 19 -1.83 8.87 -9.13
C ASP A 19 -1.69 9.87 -8.00
N GLN A 20 -2.71 9.96 -7.17
CA GLN A 20 -2.72 10.83 -6.00
C GLN A 20 -1.64 10.43 -5.00
N PHE A 21 -1.46 9.14 -4.79
CA PHE A 21 -0.43 8.61 -3.89
C PHE A 21 0.98 9.01 -4.35
N SER A 22 1.24 8.97 -5.65
CA SER A 22 2.52 9.44 -6.21
C SER A 22 2.77 10.90 -5.88
N GLY A 23 1.75 11.74 -5.98
CA GLY A 23 1.84 13.15 -5.65
C GLY A 23 2.12 13.39 -4.17
N ILE A 24 1.49 12.59 -3.30
CA ILE A 24 1.73 12.64 -1.85
C ILE A 24 3.19 12.35 -1.55
N LEU A 25 3.75 11.30 -2.13
CA LEU A 25 5.13 10.92 -1.88
C LEU A 25 6.11 11.96 -2.40
N LEU A 26 5.81 12.59 -3.53
CA LEU A 26 6.64 13.68 -4.04
C LEU A 26 6.67 14.85 -3.06
N THR A 27 5.51 15.22 -2.53
CA THR A 27 5.38 16.29 -1.54
C THR A 27 6.15 15.95 -0.27
N LEU A 28 6.01 14.72 0.23
CA LEU A 28 6.70 14.27 1.44
C LEU A 28 8.22 14.19 1.22
N SER A 29 8.66 13.77 0.04
CA SER A 29 10.08 13.73 -0.30
C SER A 29 10.69 15.11 -0.22
N ASN A 30 10.00 16.13 -0.73
CA ASN A 30 10.47 17.51 -0.64
C ASN A 30 10.50 18.01 0.80
N LEU A 31 9.49 17.65 1.59
CA LEU A 31 9.38 18.06 2.98
C LEU A 31 10.45 17.44 3.87
N TYR A 32 10.73 16.15 3.68
CA TYR A 32 11.65 15.40 4.55
C TYR A 32 13.10 15.35 4.03
N ARG A 33 13.37 15.93 2.87
CA ARG A 33 14.74 15.95 2.31
C ARG A 33 15.75 16.54 3.27
N SER A 34 15.39 17.63 3.94
CA SER A 34 16.28 18.31 4.90
C SER A 34 16.58 17.44 6.11
N LYS A 35 15.73 16.45 6.40
CA LYS A 35 15.92 15.50 7.50
C LYS A 35 16.62 14.22 7.04
N GLY A 36 16.97 14.15 5.76
CA GLY A 36 17.72 13.02 5.22
C GLY A 36 16.90 11.83 4.78
N TYR A 37 15.58 11.98 4.60
CA TYR A 37 14.71 10.89 4.15
C TYR A 37 14.35 11.06 2.69
N TYR A 38 14.40 9.97 1.97
CA TYR A 38 13.96 9.87 0.58
C TYR A 38 12.92 8.78 0.47
N PHE A 39 11.85 9.04 -0.27
CA PHE A 39 10.78 8.07 -0.47
C PHE A 39 10.85 7.49 -1.88
N ASP A 40 10.80 6.17 -1.96
CA ASP A 40 10.87 5.44 -3.22
C ASP A 40 9.59 4.61 -3.34
N LEU A 41 8.78 4.93 -4.34
CA LEU A 41 7.50 4.27 -4.56
C LEU A 41 7.64 3.14 -5.57
N VAL A 42 7.23 1.95 -5.15
CA VAL A 42 7.15 0.79 -6.04
C VAL A 42 5.69 0.61 -6.45
N LYS A 43 5.40 0.77 -7.74
CA LYS A 43 4.07 0.56 -8.32
C LYS A 43 4.17 -0.51 -9.41
N TRP A 44 3.13 -1.33 -9.52
CA TRP A 44 3.10 -2.39 -10.52
C TRP A 44 3.24 -1.88 -11.96
N GLU A 45 2.76 -0.70 -12.25
CA GLU A 45 2.82 -0.11 -13.58
C GLU A 45 4.24 0.26 -14.04
N TYR A 46 5.21 0.27 -13.13
CA TYR A 46 6.61 0.55 -13.45
C TYR A 46 7.40 -0.69 -13.82
N LEU A 47 6.81 -1.86 -13.67
CA LEU A 47 7.48 -3.09 -14.05
C LEU A 47 7.25 -3.38 -15.54
N ASP A 48 8.18 -4.13 -16.13
CA ASP A 48 8.17 -4.39 -17.56
C ASP A 48 6.91 -5.16 -17.99
N SER A 49 6.09 -4.53 -18.82
CA SER A 49 4.86 -5.12 -19.33
C SER A 49 5.08 -6.24 -20.34
N SER A 50 6.30 -6.41 -20.84
CA SER A 50 6.63 -7.51 -21.77
C SER A 50 6.73 -8.85 -21.07
N MET A 51 6.85 -8.85 -19.74
CA MET A 51 6.88 -10.07 -18.93
C MET A 51 5.47 -10.66 -18.81
N GLY A 52 5.38 -11.98 -18.79
CA GLY A 52 4.11 -12.64 -18.51
C GLY A 52 3.62 -12.30 -17.10
N ASN A 53 2.30 -12.44 -16.88
CA ASN A 53 1.68 -12.05 -15.61
C ASN A 53 2.34 -12.71 -14.39
N ASP A 54 2.68 -14.01 -14.48
CA ASP A 54 3.30 -14.73 -13.37
C ASP A 54 4.70 -14.18 -13.05
N ARG A 55 5.50 -13.91 -14.07
CA ARG A 55 6.85 -13.37 -13.88
C ARG A 55 6.79 -11.95 -13.31
N LYS A 56 5.83 -11.18 -13.77
CA LYS A 56 5.60 -9.83 -13.30
C LYS A 56 5.22 -9.85 -11.81
N GLN A 57 4.34 -10.77 -11.43
CA GLN A 57 3.94 -10.91 -10.03
C GLN A 57 5.09 -11.37 -9.14
N ASP A 58 5.95 -12.29 -9.64
CA ASP A 58 7.14 -12.71 -8.90
C ASP A 58 8.08 -11.55 -8.63
N GLU A 59 8.24 -10.65 -9.60
CA GLU A 59 9.07 -9.47 -9.44
C GLU A 59 8.47 -8.48 -8.43
N TYR A 60 7.15 -8.28 -8.47
CA TYR A 60 6.45 -7.46 -7.49
C TYR A 60 6.61 -8.02 -6.09
N ASN A 61 6.46 -9.31 -5.93
CA ASN A 61 6.61 -9.97 -4.63
C ASN A 61 8.02 -9.81 -4.09
N ARG A 62 9.01 -9.83 -4.96
CA ARG A 62 10.40 -9.62 -4.58
C ARG A 62 10.65 -8.19 -4.12
N GLU A 63 10.13 -7.22 -4.88
CA GLU A 63 10.25 -5.80 -4.52
C GLU A 63 9.53 -5.49 -3.21
N LEU A 64 8.35 -6.09 -3.01
CA LEU A 64 7.56 -5.89 -1.82
C LEU A 64 8.32 -6.25 -0.55
N LYS A 65 9.09 -7.33 -0.61
CA LYS A 65 9.87 -7.81 0.54
C LYS A 65 11.00 -6.86 0.93
N SER A 66 11.34 -5.90 0.09
CA SER A 66 12.35 -4.87 0.38
C SER A 66 11.74 -3.56 0.87
N CYS A 67 10.41 -3.44 0.89
CA CYS A 67 9.72 -2.22 1.28
C CYS A 67 9.50 -2.14 2.78
N GLU A 68 9.63 -0.93 3.34
CA GLU A 68 9.37 -0.68 4.76
C GLU A 68 7.89 -0.50 5.06
N ILE A 69 7.15 0.06 4.10
CA ILE A 69 5.73 0.34 4.24
C ILE A 69 4.99 -0.26 3.05
N VAL A 70 3.89 -0.95 3.31
CA VAL A 70 3.01 -1.47 2.26
C VAL A 70 1.62 -0.92 2.47
N PHE A 71 1.08 -0.30 1.42
CA PHE A 71 -0.32 0.13 1.37
C PHE A 71 -1.07 -0.83 0.47
N ALA A 72 -2.17 -1.37 0.95
CA ALA A 72 -3.08 -2.20 0.17
C ALA A 72 -4.44 -1.52 0.15
N VAL A 73 -4.91 -1.14 -1.04
CA VAL A 73 -6.15 -0.37 -1.20
C VAL A 73 -7.18 -1.17 -1.99
N PHE A 74 -8.37 -1.27 -1.44
CA PHE A 74 -9.48 -2.03 -2.03
C PHE A 74 -10.71 -1.14 -2.21
N TRP A 75 -11.50 -1.45 -3.23
CA TRP A 75 -12.76 -0.75 -3.50
C TRP A 75 -13.90 -1.76 -3.69
N HIS A 76 -14.16 -2.19 -4.93
CA HIS A 76 -15.23 -3.17 -5.23
C HIS A 76 -14.71 -4.59 -5.40
N LYS A 77 -13.53 -4.71 -5.97
CA LYS A 77 -12.96 -6.00 -6.38
C LYS A 77 -11.91 -6.49 -5.41
N PHE A 78 -11.93 -7.78 -5.18
CA PHE A 78 -10.89 -8.44 -4.41
C PHE A 78 -9.91 -9.11 -5.38
N GLY A 79 -8.99 -8.32 -5.92
CA GLY A 79 -8.02 -8.81 -6.90
C GLY A 79 -7.09 -9.85 -6.28
N ASP A 80 -6.88 -10.94 -7.00
CA ASP A 80 -6.02 -12.03 -6.53
C ASP A 80 -4.60 -11.56 -6.24
N TYR A 81 -4.04 -10.74 -7.12
CA TYR A 81 -2.68 -10.24 -6.95
C TYR A 81 -2.56 -9.26 -5.78
N THR A 82 -3.54 -8.38 -5.60
CA THR A 82 -3.54 -7.45 -4.48
C THR A 82 -3.63 -8.19 -3.16
N ASN A 83 -4.46 -9.23 -3.10
CA ASN A 83 -4.56 -10.08 -1.92
C ASN A 83 -3.25 -10.83 -1.66
N GLU A 84 -2.63 -11.39 -2.70
CA GLU A 84 -1.35 -12.09 -2.58
C GLU A 84 -0.28 -11.16 -2.01
N GLU A 85 -0.18 -9.95 -2.55
CA GLU A 85 0.77 -8.95 -2.09
C GLU A 85 0.50 -8.57 -0.62
N PHE A 86 -0.76 -8.42 -0.25
CA PHE A 86 -1.12 -8.15 1.13
C PHE A 86 -0.72 -9.29 2.06
N GLN A 87 -0.98 -10.54 1.67
CA GLN A 87 -0.63 -11.70 2.50
C GLN A 87 0.88 -11.82 2.68
N ILE A 88 1.66 -11.54 1.65
CA ILE A 88 3.12 -11.54 1.73
C ILE A 88 3.60 -10.45 2.70
N ALA A 89 3.01 -9.26 2.59
CA ALA A 89 3.34 -8.14 3.48
C ALA A 89 3.02 -8.47 4.94
N LEU A 90 1.86 -9.03 5.17
CA LEU A 90 1.42 -9.40 6.52
C LEU A 90 2.32 -10.46 7.14
N LYS A 91 2.71 -11.45 6.34
CA LYS A 91 3.64 -12.49 6.79
C LYS A 91 4.99 -11.88 7.19
N GLY A 92 5.52 -10.98 6.35
CA GLY A 92 6.77 -10.28 6.67
C GLY A 92 6.68 -9.48 7.96
N LEU A 93 5.57 -8.78 8.16
CA LEU A 93 5.33 -8.01 9.37
C LEU A 93 5.32 -8.90 10.61
N ARG A 94 4.63 -10.02 10.54
CA ARG A 94 4.50 -10.96 11.68
C ARG A 94 5.79 -11.69 12.01
N GLU A 95 6.65 -11.91 11.02
CA GLU A 95 7.93 -12.60 11.19
C GLU A 95 9.08 -11.65 11.55
N GLU A 96 8.75 -10.40 11.89
CA GLU A 96 9.73 -9.35 12.20
C GLU A 96 10.71 -9.07 11.06
N CYS A 97 10.25 -9.30 9.82
CA CYS A 97 10.95 -8.91 8.61
C CYS A 97 10.31 -7.63 8.06
N LEU A 98 10.69 -7.21 6.86
CA LEU A 98 10.00 -6.11 6.20
C LEU A 98 8.70 -6.61 5.58
N PRO A 99 7.64 -5.80 5.54
CA PRO A 99 7.59 -4.39 5.94
C PRO A 99 7.45 -4.19 7.45
N ASN A 100 7.68 -2.96 7.89
CA ASN A 100 7.48 -2.56 9.30
C ASN A 100 6.08 -2.03 9.55
N LEU A 101 5.41 -1.57 8.49
CA LEU A 101 4.06 -1.03 8.56
C LEU A 101 3.24 -1.50 7.36
N VAL A 102 2.07 -2.04 7.62
CA VAL A 102 1.09 -2.40 6.59
C VAL A 102 -0.19 -1.60 6.84
N VAL A 103 -0.63 -0.86 5.83
CA VAL A 103 -1.85 -0.05 5.91
C VAL A 103 -2.85 -0.60 4.89
N VAL A 104 -3.98 -1.09 5.37
CA VAL A 104 -5.06 -1.56 4.52
C VAL A 104 -6.13 -0.49 4.49
N MET A 105 -6.51 -0.05 3.30
CA MET A 105 -7.49 1.01 3.13
C MET A 105 -8.64 0.51 2.27
N PHE A 106 -9.85 0.72 2.73
CA PHE A 106 -11.06 0.35 2.00
C PHE A 106 -11.80 1.61 1.56
N LYS A 107 -12.00 1.75 0.25
CA LYS A 107 -12.83 2.83 -0.29
C LYS A 107 -14.28 2.42 -0.17
N ASN A 108 -15.06 3.21 0.54
CA ASN A 108 -16.49 2.93 0.71
C ASN A 108 -17.24 3.16 -0.59
N SER A 109 -18.30 2.39 -0.80
CA SER A 109 -19.10 2.46 -2.02
C SER A 109 -20.56 2.24 -1.70
N SER A 110 -21.43 2.92 -2.45
CA SER A 110 -22.86 2.65 -2.42
C SER A 110 -23.21 1.46 -3.31
N ASP A 111 -22.29 1.06 -4.19
CA ASP A 111 -22.48 -0.09 -5.08
C ASP A 111 -22.06 -1.38 -4.36
N PRO A 112 -22.59 -2.54 -4.79
CA PRO A 112 -22.20 -3.82 -4.21
C PRO A 112 -20.71 -4.09 -4.40
N ILE A 113 -20.08 -4.66 -3.39
CA ILE A 113 -18.70 -5.15 -3.45
C ILE A 113 -18.71 -6.67 -3.60
N GLU A 114 -17.61 -7.24 -4.08
CA GLU A 114 -17.47 -8.69 -4.20
C GLU A 114 -17.59 -9.35 -2.82
N ASP A 115 -18.27 -10.50 -2.77
CA ASP A 115 -18.50 -11.22 -1.50
C ASP A 115 -17.20 -11.59 -0.80
N ASN A 116 -16.19 -12.03 -1.56
CA ASN A 116 -14.90 -12.40 -1.00
C ASN A 116 -14.15 -11.18 -0.42
N LEU A 117 -14.36 -9.99 -0.97
CA LEU A 117 -13.81 -8.75 -0.40
C LEU A 117 -14.49 -8.43 0.93
N ALA A 118 -15.81 -8.56 1.00
CA ALA A 118 -16.56 -8.34 2.23
C ALA A 118 -16.10 -9.29 3.34
N GLU A 119 -15.93 -10.57 3.01
CA GLU A 119 -15.43 -11.57 3.95
C GLU A 119 -14.02 -11.26 4.42
N PHE A 120 -13.16 -10.85 3.49
CA PHE A 120 -11.79 -10.45 3.81
C PHE A 120 -11.78 -9.28 4.79
N LYS A 121 -12.56 -8.25 4.51
CA LYS A 121 -12.66 -7.07 5.36
C LYS A 121 -13.11 -7.43 6.78
N GLU A 122 -14.10 -8.29 6.90
CA GLU A 122 -14.61 -8.74 8.20
C GLU A 122 -13.59 -9.59 8.96
N SER A 123 -12.73 -10.31 8.24
CA SER A 123 -11.72 -11.17 8.87
C SER A 123 -10.54 -10.41 9.45
N LEU A 124 -10.32 -9.17 9.01
CA LEU A 124 -9.17 -8.39 9.44
C LEU A 124 -9.35 -7.85 10.85
N LYS A 125 -8.29 -7.97 11.64
CA LYS A 125 -8.25 -7.43 13.00
C LYS A 125 -6.99 -6.59 13.16
N PRO A 126 -7.08 -5.45 13.83
CA PRO A 126 -5.88 -4.64 14.10
C PRO A 126 -4.84 -5.43 14.87
N GLU A 127 -3.58 -5.24 14.51
CA GLU A 127 -2.45 -5.79 15.25
C GLU A 127 -1.28 -4.81 15.13
N GLU A 128 -0.21 -5.04 15.87
CA GLU A 128 0.94 -4.15 15.83
C GLU A 128 1.52 -4.07 14.42
N GLY A 129 1.66 -2.85 13.91
CA GLY A 129 2.16 -2.61 12.56
C GLY A 129 1.13 -2.74 11.45
N LEU A 130 -0.07 -3.20 11.76
CA LEU A 130 -1.17 -3.29 10.79
C LEU A 130 -2.25 -2.27 11.11
N LYS A 131 -2.52 -1.37 10.18
CA LYS A 131 -3.57 -0.36 10.31
C LYS A 131 -4.65 -0.63 9.29
N ILE A 132 -5.91 -0.53 9.72
CA ILE A 132 -7.07 -0.78 8.88
C ILE A 132 -7.89 0.51 8.84
N LEU A 133 -8.05 1.08 7.65
CA LEU A 133 -8.70 2.37 7.47
C LEU A 133 -9.77 2.30 6.39
N GLU A 134 -10.74 3.22 6.48
CA GLU A 134 -11.77 3.38 5.46
C GLU A 134 -11.79 4.84 5.02
N PHE A 135 -12.11 5.08 3.76
CA PHE A 135 -12.22 6.44 3.22
C PHE A 135 -13.36 6.53 2.21
N ASN A 136 -13.92 7.73 2.08
CA ASN A 136 -15.02 8.02 1.15
C ASN A 136 -14.56 8.90 -0.02
N THR A 137 -13.63 9.81 0.24
CA THR A 137 -13.21 10.81 -0.73
C THR A 137 -11.70 10.73 -0.98
N GLU A 138 -11.27 11.33 -2.09
CA GLU A 138 -9.85 11.43 -2.42
C GLU A 138 -9.10 12.24 -1.35
N GLU A 139 -9.76 13.25 -0.77
CA GLU A 139 -9.18 14.07 0.30
C GLU A 139 -8.92 13.25 1.56
N GLU A 140 -9.88 12.40 1.93
CA GLU A 140 -9.70 11.50 3.08
C GLU A 140 -8.56 10.51 2.82
N PHE A 141 -8.49 9.95 1.62
CA PHE A 141 -7.42 9.05 1.23
C PHE A 141 -6.06 9.72 1.39
N SER A 142 -5.90 10.92 0.85
CA SER A 142 -4.65 11.68 0.94
C SER A 142 -4.25 11.97 2.37
N SER A 143 -5.22 12.44 3.17
CA SER A 143 -4.99 12.79 4.56
C SER A 143 -4.57 11.58 5.38
N GLN A 144 -5.24 10.45 5.20
CA GLN A 144 -4.94 9.22 5.92
C GLN A 144 -3.57 8.65 5.51
N ALA A 145 -3.30 8.57 4.21
CA ALA A 145 -2.03 8.06 3.71
C ALA A 145 -0.86 8.89 4.22
N ARG A 146 -0.98 10.20 4.14
CA ARG A 146 0.04 11.12 4.62
C ARG A 146 0.27 10.97 6.13
N SER A 147 -0.82 10.88 6.89
CA SER A 147 -0.75 10.73 8.33
C SER A 147 -0.02 9.44 8.73
N MET A 148 -0.27 8.35 8.03
CA MET A 148 0.41 7.07 8.30
C MET A 148 1.91 7.17 8.04
N ILE A 149 2.31 7.81 6.95
CA ILE A 149 3.72 7.99 6.61
C ILE A 149 4.41 8.93 7.60
N ASP A 150 3.77 10.06 7.93
CA ASP A 150 4.31 11.01 8.91
C ASP A 150 4.54 10.33 10.27
N SER A 151 3.57 9.56 10.74
CA SER A 151 3.68 8.84 12.01
C SER A 151 4.82 7.82 11.97
N TYR A 152 5.00 7.14 10.84
CA TYR A 152 6.10 6.19 10.68
C TYR A 152 7.45 6.88 10.80
N ILE A 153 7.61 8.01 10.11
CA ILE A 153 8.87 8.78 10.14
C ILE A 153 9.15 9.27 11.57
N GLU A 154 8.14 9.74 12.27
CA GLU A 154 8.28 10.22 13.64
C GLU A 154 8.69 9.11 14.61
N SER A 155 8.39 7.85 14.28
CA SER A 155 8.76 6.70 15.11
C SER A 155 10.22 6.24 14.92
N LEU A 156 10.90 6.77 13.94
CA LEU A 156 12.28 6.35 13.61
C LEU A 156 13.36 7.04 14.50
#